data_69d567cd2a30c7cdc90b5009ba65ba80
#
_entry.id   69d567cd2a30c7cdc90b5009ba65ba80
#
_cell.length_a   1.000
_cell.length_b   1.000
_cell.length_c   1.000
_cell.angle_alpha   90.00
_cell.angle_beta   90.00
_cell.angle_gamma   90.00
#
_symmetry.space_group_name_H-M   'P 1'
#
loop_
_entity.id
_entity.type
_entity.pdbx_description
1 polymer ?
#
loop_
_entity_poly.entity_id
_entity_poly.type
_entity_poly.pdbx_seq_one_letter_code
_entity_poly.pdbx_strand_id
1 'polypeptide(L)'
;MPLFPLFANLQGRAVLVIGGGEVATRKVLALLKAGAHIRLYAHALSPELAVLMQAGRFEQLGDEFDPAWIDTVWLVVAATDDADLNQRVAVAAGARQRLVNVVDDAELSTYQVPAIVDRDPLVIAISSAGAAPMLARRLRERLERELDASVGRFAALFARHRERIRSQFPDMNRRRRWFDRVIDGAVPLLLQAGNDDAAEAAFTAALDNADTVPARGSVQLVGIGPGDPGLLTLKALRAMNLADVLLVGEDIPDAVLELARRDASRRALPQAPDTQRALLLELASDGLHVVALRSGAGYDDTAAEAIEAILQAHGLACDLVQGIPANTQTTA
;
A
#
# COMPACT_ATOMS: atom_id res chain seq x y z
N MET A 1 -1.69 -20.98 8.38
CA MET A 1 -2.96 -20.49 7.79
C MET A 1 -2.71 -19.17 7.07
N PRO A 2 -3.37 -18.88 5.94
CA PRO A 2 -3.29 -17.56 5.32
C PRO A 2 -3.91 -16.52 6.25
N LEU A 3 -3.19 -15.41 6.50
CA LEU A 3 -3.68 -14.30 7.30
C LEU A 3 -4.25 -13.21 6.38
N PHE A 4 -5.36 -12.61 6.79
CA PHE A 4 -5.89 -11.43 6.12
C PHE A 4 -5.26 -10.17 6.74
N PRO A 5 -4.52 -9.34 5.96
CA PRO A 5 -3.92 -8.12 6.47
C PRO A 5 -4.98 -7.04 6.69
N LEU A 6 -4.97 -6.43 7.88
CA LEU A 6 -5.84 -5.30 8.21
C LEU A 6 -5.12 -4.27 9.08
N PHE A 7 -5.52 -3.00 8.96
CA PHE A 7 -5.13 -1.92 9.85
C PHE A 7 -6.36 -1.50 10.66
N ALA A 8 -6.31 -1.71 11.98
CA ALA A 8 -7.41 -1.39 12.87
C ALA A 8 -7.30 0.06 13.38
N ASN A 9 -8.38 0.84 13.26
CA ASN A 9 -8.49 2.12 13.92
C ASN A 9 -8.92 1.91 15.38
N LEU A 10 -7.99 2.07 16.32
CA LEU A 10 -8.24 1.89 17.75
C LEU A 10 -8.48 3.22 18.49
N GLN A 11 -8.51 4.35 17.81
CA GLN A 11 -8.75 5.65 18.44
C GLN A 11 -10.06 5.63 19.25
N GLY A 12 -9.96 5.83 20.55
CA GLY A 12 -11.10 5.81 21.47
C GLY A 12 -11.76 4.44 21.67
N ARG A 13 -11.11 3.34 21.24
CA ARG A 13 -11.66 1.97 21.35
C ARG A 13 -11.07 1.25 22.57
N ALA A 14 -11.92 0.55 23.31
CA ALA A 14 -11.48 -0.24 24.44
C ALA A 14 -10.74 -1.50 23.99
N VAL A 15 -9.58 -1.75 24.60
CA VAL A 15 -8.73 -2.93 24.42
C VAL A 15 -8.42 -3.53 25.78
N LEU A 16 -8.65 -4.83 25.92
CA LEU A 16 -8.31 -5.58 27.13
C LEU A 16 -6.90 -6.13 27.02
N VAL A 17 -6.08 -5.84 28.02
CA VAL A 17 -4.72 -6.41 28.15
C VAL A 17 -4.67 -7.24 29.44
N ILE A 18 -4.26 -8.48 29.32
CA ILE A 18 -4.08 -9.44 30.42
C ILE A 18 -2.57 -9.64 30.59
N GLY A 19 -2.05 -9.27 31.77
CA GLY A 19 -0.64 -9.32 32.09
C GLY A 19 -0.05 -7.97 32.42
N GLY A 20 0.99 -7.94 33.26
CA GLY A 20 1.61 -6.72 33.77
C GLY A 20 3.14 -6.66 33.66
N GLY A 21 3.76 -7.66 32.99
CA GLY A 21 5.21 -7.74 32.78
C GLY A 21 5.71 -6.86 31.63
N GLU A 22 6.98 -7.01 31.26
CA GLU A 22 7.64 -6.23 30.21
C GLU A 22 6.98 -6.40 28.83
N VAL A 23 6.49 -7.62 28.51
CA VAL A 23 5.82 -7.88 27.23
C VAL A 23 4.49 -7.13 27.17
N ALA A 24 3.69 -7.21 28.23
CA ALA A 24 2.45 -6.44 28.37
C ALA A 24 2.71 -4.94 28.26
N THR A 25 3.76 -4.43 28.91
CA THR A 25 4.19 -3.01 28.84
C THR A 25 4.38 -2.55 27.39
N ARG A 26 5.14 -3.29 26.60
CA ARG A 26 5.38 -2.96 25.18
C ARG A 26 4.07 -2.94 24.37
N LYS A 27 3.14 -3.87 24.66
CA LYS A 27 1.83 -3.91 24.01
C LYS A 27 0.97 -2.72 24.41
N VAL A 28 0.92 -2.39 25.71
CA VAL A 28 0.19 -1.22 26.22
C VAL A 28 0.68 0.07 25.60
N LEU A 29 2.00 0.29 25.53
CA LEU A 29 2.58 1.48 24.91
C LEU A 29 2.20 1.62 23.43
N ALA A 30 2.27 0.52 22.68
CA ALA A 30 1.89 0.53 21.27
C ALA A 30 0.38 0.82 21.08
N LEU A 31 -0.47 0.25 21.92
CA LEU A 31 -1.92 0.48 21.89
C LEU A 31 -2.28 1.90 22.32
N LEU A 32 -1.60 2.47 23.34
CA LEU A 32 -1.77 3.88 23.74
C LEU A 32 -1.35 4.83 22.61
N LYS A 33 -0.26 4.52 21.90
CA LYS A 33 0.15 5.28 20.71
C LYS A 33 -0.91 5.27 19.62
N ALA A 34 -1.64 4.15 19.47
CA ALA A 34 -2.77 4.01 18.55
C ALA A 34 -4.07 4.68 19.07
N GLY A 35 -4.04 5.35 20.23
CA GLY A 35 -5.18 6.03 20.81
C GLY A 35 -6.22 5.11 21.46
N ALA A 36 -5.87 3.85 21.77
CA ALA A 36 -6.77 2.92 22.43
C ALA A 36 -7.02 3.28 23.90
N HIS A 37 -8.22 2.98 24.39
CA HIS A 37 -8.53 2.95 25.81
C HIS A 37 -8.17 1.59 26.37
N ILE A 38 -7.15 1.55 27.23
CA ILE A 38 -6.65 0.30 27.80
C ILE A 38 -7.41 -0.04 29.08
N ARG A 39 -7.91 -1.27 29.13
CA ARG A 39 -8.38 -1.94 30.33
C ARG A 39 -7.41 -3.07 30.64
N LEU A 40 -6.74 -3.01 31.78
CA LEU A 40 -5.64 -3.91 32.10
C LEU A 40 -5.96 -4.74 33.33
N TYR A 41 -5.77 -6.06 33.21
CA TYR A 41 -5.77 -6.99 34.31
C TYR A 41 -4.39 -7.58 34.53
N ALA A 42 -3.87 -7.46 35.74
CA ALA A 42 -2.60 -8.06 36.17
C ALA A 42 -2.52 -8.15 37.68
N HIS A 43 -1.92 -9.22 38.20
CA HIS A 43 -1.62 -9.35 39.65
C HIS A 43 -0.48 -8.42 40.10
N ALA A 44 0.47 -8.17 39.21
CA ALA A 44 1.58 -7.26 39.46
C ALA A 44 1.87 -6.42 38.23
N LEU A 45 2.28 -5.19 38.40
CA LEU A 45 2.63 -4.28 37.33
C LEU A 45 4.15 -4.07 37.27
N SER A 46 4.71 -4.00 36.07
CA SER A 46 6.07 -3.49 35.88
C SER A 46 6.19 -2.05 36.39
N PRO A 47 7.38 -1.57 36.71
CA PRO A 47 7.57 -0.19 37.16
C PRO A 47 7.01 0.85 36.16
N GLU A 48 7.16 0.59 34.86
CA GLU A 48 6.67 1.49 33.83
C GLU A 48 5.12 1.50 33.72
N LEU A 49 4.47 0.33 33.83
CA LEU A 49 3.01 0.29 33.94
C LEU A 49 2.47 0.93 35.19
N ALA A 50 3.16 0.80 36.32
CA ALA A 50 2.76 1.47 37.56
C ALA A 50 2.77 3.01 37.42
N VAL A 51 3.77 3.56 36.73
CA VAL A 51 3.82 4.99 36.41
C VAL A 51 2.68 5.41 35.49
N LEU A 52 2.39 4.63 34.43
CA LEU A 52 1.30 4.90 33.54
C LEU A 52 -0.09 4.81 34.21
N MET A 53 -0.24 3.89 35.17
CA MET A 53 -1.46 3.76 35.96
C MET A 53 -1.67 5.00 36.85
N GLN A 54 -0.62 5.44 37.55
CA GLN A 54 -0.67 6.67 38.37
C GLN A 54 -0.99 7.92 37.53
N ALA A 55 -0.54 7.94 36.28
CA ALA A 55 -0.86 8.99 35.31
C ALA A 55 -2.26 8.86 34.70
N GLY A 56 -3.07 7.88 35.11
CA GLY A 56 -4.43 7.66 34.61
C GLY A 56 -4.51 7.24 33.13
N ARG A 57 -3.44 6.61 32.61
CA ARG A 57 -3.37 6.25 31.17
C ARG A 57 -4.13 4.97 30.82
N PHE A 58 -4.54 4.20 31.80
CA PHE A 58 -5.39 3.02 31.63
C PHE A 58 -6.20 2.72 32.90
N GLU A 59 -7.26 1.92 32.74
CA GLU A 59 -8.07 1.39 33.83
C GLU A 59 -7.51 0.03 34.28
N GLN A 60 -7.15 -0.14 35.56
CA GLN A 60 -6.81 -1.43 36.13
C GLN A 60 -8.10 -2.11 36.61
N LEU A 61 -8.29 -3.36 36.17
CA LEU A 61 -9.44 -4.21 36.51
C LEU A 61 -9.18 -5.00 37.81
N GLY A 62 -10.22 -5.67 38.32
CA GLY A 62 -10.22 -6.36 39.61
C GLY A 62 -9.18 -7.48 39.76
N ASP A 63 -9.32 -8.25 40.86
CA ASP A 63 -8.27 -9.19 41.31
C ASP A 63 -8.33 -10.56 40.61
N GLU A 64 -9.46 -10.90 39.96
CA GLU A 64 -9.64 -12.14 39.19
C GLU A 64 -10.13 -11.83 37.79
N PHE A 65 -9.73 -12.67 36.83
CA PHE A 65 -10.17 -12.52 35.45
C PHE A 65 -11.67 -12.81 35.31
N ASP A 66 -12.43 -11.80 34.86
CA ASP A 66 -13.85 -11.93 34.52
C ASP A 66 -14.02 -11.92 32.98
N PRO A 67 -14.54 -13.01 32.38
CA PRO A 67 -14.83 -13.07 30.94
C PRO A 67 -15.79 -11.97 30.46
N ALA A 68 -16.63 -11.39 31.32
CA ALA A 68 -17.53 -10.30 30.95
C ALA A 68 -16.79 -9.01 30.54
N TRP A 69 -15.55 -8.81 30.92
CA TRP A 69 -14.76 -7.67 30.45
C TRP A 69 -14.55 -7.66 28.94
N ILE A 70 -14.63 -8.85 28.31
CA ILE A 70 -14.46 -9.00 26.84
C ILE A 70 -15.68 -8.47 26.09
N ASP A 71 -16.85 -8.39 26.70
CA ASP A 71 -18.09 -7.98 26.01
C ASP A 71 -18.01 -6.54 25.48
N THR A 72 -17.24 -5.68 26.14
CA THR A 72 -17.16 -4.24 25.87
C THR A 72 -15.90 -3.81 25.13
N VAL A 73 -15.00 -4.74 24.77
CA VAL A 73 -13.73 -4.42 24.08
C VAL A 73 -13.73 -4.85 22.62
N TRP A 74 -12.87 -4.24 21.83
CA TRP A 74 -12.70 -4.55 20.41
C TRP A 74 -11.75 -5.71 20.18
N LEU A 75 -10.68 -5.75 20.97
CA LEU A 75 -9.70 -6.84 20.92
C LEU A 75 -9.07 -7.09 22.29
N VAL A 76 -8.43 -8.25 22.39
CA VAL A 76 -7.81 -8.74 23.62
C VAL A 76 -6.35 -9.08 23.35
N VAL A 77 -5.49 -8.76 24.31
CA VAL A 77 -4.08 -9.18 24.33
C VAL A 77 -3.83 -9.95 25.61
N ALA A 78 -3.46 -11.21 25.52
CA ALA A 78 -2.99 -12.03 26.63
C ALA A 78 -1.46 -12.10 26.60
N ALA A 79 -0.83 -11.54 27.60
CA ALA A 79 0.62 -11.42 27.74
C ALA A 79 1.06 -11.83 29.16
N THR A 80 0.64 -13.03 29.57
CA THR A 80 0.98 -13.65 30.87
C THR A 80 1.77 -14.94 30.66
N ASP A 81 2.48 -15.39 31.69
CA ASP A 81 3.15 -16.68 31.74
C ASP A 81 2.20 -17.82 32.19
N ASP A 82 0.96 -17.47 32.59
CA ASP A 82 -0.08 -18.42 32.99
C ASP A 82 -0.81 -18.96 31.75
N ALA A 83 -0.45 -20.18 31.33
CA ALA A 83 -1.00 -20.85 30.17
C ALA A 83 -2.50 -21.15 30.33
N ASP A 84 -2.98 -21.48 31.53
CA ASP A 84 -4.40 -21.78 31.80
C ASP A 84 -5.24 -20.50 31.68
N LEU A 85 -4.72 -19.38 32.18
CA LEU A 85 -5.37 -18.08 32.01
C LEU A 85 -5.40 -17.67 30.54
N ASN A 86 -4.30 -17.82 29.82
CA ASN A 86 -4.23 -17.53 28.38
C ASN A 86 -5.25 -18.34 27.58
N GLN A 87 -5.38 -19.63 27.87
CA GLN A 87 -6.36 -20.50 27.25
C GLN A 87 -7.80 -20.04 27.57
N ARG A 88 -8.09 -19.71 28.84
CA ARG A 88 -9.42 -19.21 29.26
C ARG A 88 -9.78 -17.91 28.54
N VAL A 89 -8.82 -16.99 28.42
CA VAL A 89 -8.98 -15.71 27.70
C VAL A 89 -9.28 -15.97 26.22
N ALA A 90 -8.50 -16.83 25.56
CA ALA A 90 -8.69 -17.16 24.15
C ALA A 90 -10.07 -17.76 23.87
N VAL A 91 -10.50 -18.75 24.69
CA VAL A 91 -11.84 -19.37 24.60
C VAL A 91 -12.94 -18.33 24.81
N ALA A 92 -12.81 -17.49 25.83
CA ALA A 92 -13.79 -16.46 26.14
C ALA A 92 -13.89 -15.39 25.04
N ALA A 93 -12.78 -15.02 24.42
CA ALA A 93 -12.73 -14.09 23.28
C ALA A 93 -13.35 -14.71 22.03
N GLY A 94 -13.02 -15.97 21.72
CA GLY A 94 -13.60 -16.71 20.60
C GLY A 94 -15.12 -16.85 20.70
N ALA A 95 -15.65 -17.21 21.88
CA ALA A 95 -17.09 -17.30 22.12
C ALA A 95 -17.83 -15.97 21.90
N ARG A 96 -17.14 -14.84 22.02
CA ARG A 96 -17.66 -13.48 21.84
C ARG A 96 -17.30 -12.86 20.49
N GLN A 97 -16.65 -13.62 19.62
CA GLN A 97 -16.18 -13.17 18.30
C GLN A 97 -15.27 -11.93 18.40
N ARG A 98 -14.42 -11.87 19.43
CA ARG A 98 -13.43 -10.82 19.62
C ARG A 98 -12.06 -11.29 19.14
N LEU A 99 -11.32 -10.37 18.53
CA LEU A 99 -9.94 -10.65 18.14
C LEU A 99 -9.07 -10.81 19.39
N VAL A 100 -8.28 -11.89 19.44
CA VAL A 100 -7.36 -12.16 20.54
C VAL A 100 -5.95 -12.43 20.01
N ASN A 101 -4.96 -11.86 20.68
CA ASN A 101 -3.56 -12.21 20.52
C ASN A 101 -3.03 -12.75 21.85
N VAL A 102 -2.68 -14.00 21.86
CA VAL A 102 -1.93 -14.63 22.96
C VAL A 102 -0.46 -14.58 22.57
N VAL A 103 0.35 -13.93 23.41
CA VAL A 103 1.76 -13.71 23.08
C VAL A 103 2.46 -15.06 23.04
N ASP A 104 3.30 -15.24 22.00
CA ASP A 104 4.07 -16.44 21.70
C ASP A 104 3.22 -17.72 21.45
N ASP A 105 1.90 -17.56 21.30
CA ASP A 105 0.98 -18.65 20.96
C ASP A 105 0.13 -18.32 19.73
N ALA A 106 0.50 -18.92 18.60
CA ALA A 106 -0.20 -18.71 17.32
C ALA A 106 -1.50 -19.49 17.22
N GLU A 107 -1.67 -20.60 17.95
CA GLU A 107 -2.85 -21.46 17.89
C GLU A 107 -4.02 -20.83 18.64
N LEU A 108 -3.73 -20.19 19.76
CA LEU A 108 -4.71 -19.47 20.56
C LEU A 108 -5.02 -18.05 20.00
N SER A 109 -4.24 -17.57 19.04
CA SER A 109 -4.36 -16.23 18.50
C SER A 109 -5.23 -16.18 17.25
N THR A 110 -6.22 -15.27 17.22
CA THR A 110 -7.01 -14.96 16.01
C THR A 110 -6.44 -13.84 15.19
N TYR A 111 -5.50 -13.05 15.73
CA TYR A 111 -4.69 -12.07 14.99
C TYR A 111 -3.26 -12.07 15.48
N GLN A 112 -2.35 -11.63 14.62
CA GLN A 112 -0.93 -11.49 14.95
C GLN A 112 -0.50 -10.04 14.87
N VAL A 113 0.43 -9.64 15.73
CA VAL A 113 1.07 -8.33 15.65
C VAL A 113 2.28 -8.43 14.71
N PRO A 114 2.28 -7.71 13.57
CA PRO A 114 3.34 -7.78 12.58
C PRO A 114 4.61 -7.06 13.04
N ALA A 115 5.71 -7.25 12.30
CA ALA A 115 6.84 -6.33 12.35
C ALA A 115 6.42 -5.01 11.66
N ILE A 116 6.72 -3.87 12.29
CA ILE A 116 6.22 -2.55 11.85
C ILE A 116 7.40 -1.63 11.55
N VAL A 117 7.35 -0.96 10.39
CA VAL A 117 8.10 0.25 10.08
C VAL A 117 7.13 1.42 10.20
N ASP A 118 7.38 2.28 11.17
CA ASP A 118 6.53 3.42 11.49
C ASP A 118 7.19 4.71 11.00
N ARG A 119 6.52 5.40 10.09
CA ARG A 119 6.87 6.70 9.53
C ARG A 119 5.64 7.60 9.51
N ASP A 120 4.97 7.70 10.66
CA ASP A 120 3.69 8.41 10.82
C ASP A 120 3.52 9.58 9.85
N PRO A 121 2.41 9.64 9.06
CA PRO A 121 1.23 8.76 9.07
C PRO A 121 1.37 7.49 8.21
N LEU A 122 2.54 7.22 7.60
CA LEU A 122 2.79 6.01 6.83
C LEU A 122 3.22 4.87 7.75
N VAL A 123 2.53 3.74 7.65
CA VAL A 123 2.85 2.51 8.40
C VAL A 123 2.98 1.34 7.44
N ILE A 124 4.08 0.57 7.57
CA ILE A 124 4.30 -0.66 6.83
C ILE A 124 4.30 -1.82 7.81
N ALA A 125 3.44 -2.81 7.57
CA ALA A 125 3.32 -4.00 8.39
C ALA A 125 3.79 -5.23 7.61
N ILE A 126 4.64 -6.05 8.24
CA ILE A 126 5.26 -7.22 7.61
C ILE A 126 4.95 -8.44 8.48
N SER A 127 4.32 -9.45 7.87
CA SER A 127 4.06 -10.74 8.53
C SER A 127 4.53 -11.89 7.65
N SER A 128 5.08 -12.92 8.28
CA SER A 128 5.37 -14.22 7.66
C SER A 128 4.36 -15.29 8.11
N ALA A 129 3.26 -14.90 8.73
CA ALA A 129 2.30 -15.82 9.36
C ALA A 129 2.95 -16.81 10.35
N GLY A 130 4.02 -16.38 11.03
CA GLY A 130 4.79 -17.24 11.95
C GLY A 130 5.85 -18.14 11.30
N ALA A 131 5.85 -18.28 9.96
CA ALA A 131 6.76 -19.19 9.27
C ALA A 131 8.24 -18.76 9.31
N ALA A 132 8.51 -17.44 9.27
CA ALA A 132 9.88 -16.93 9.23
C ALA A 132 10.01 -15.56 9.94
N PRO A 133 9.90 -15.50 11.28
CA PRO A 133 9.95 -14.24 12.02
C PRO A 133 11.27 -13.47 11.84
N MET A 134 12.38 -14.18 11.68
CA MET A 134 13.68 -13.56 11.41
C MET A 134 13.75 -12.88 10.03
N LEU A 135 13.06 -13.44 9.02
CA LEU A 135 12.95 -12.79 7.71
C LEU A 135 12.13 -11.51 7.80
N ALA A 136 10.98 -11.54 8.48
CA ALA A 136 10.15 -10.36 8.71
C ALA A 136 10.95 -9.26 9.44
N ARG A 137 11.75 -9.62 10.45
CA ARG A 137 12.64 -8.70 11.15
C ARG A 137 13.70 -8.09 10.23
N ARG A 138 14.39 -8.90 9.41
CA ARG A 138 15.40 -8.41 8.46
C ARG A 138 14.80 -7.47 7.41
N LEU A 139 13.61 -7.79 6.90
CA LEU A 139 12.90 -6.93 5.97
C LEU A 139 12.53 -5.59 6.63
N ARG A 140 12.06 -5.61 7.87
CA ARG A 140 11.82 -4.38 8.65
C ARG A 140 13.08 -3.55 8.76
N GLU A 141 14.20 -4.13 9.22
CA GLU A 141 15.49 -3.44 9.38
C GLU A 141 16.02 -2.87 8.06
N ARG A 142 15.77 -3.55 6.94
CA ARG A 142 16.11 -3.05 5.60
C ARG A 142 15.26 -1.84 5.24
N LEU A 143 13.94 -1.94 5.38
CA LEU A 143 13.02 -0.85 5.07
C LEU A 143 13.23 0.36 6.00
N GLU A 144 13.57 0.16 7.27
CA GLU A 144 13.91 1.24 8.20
C GLU A 144 15.14 2.05 7.76
N ARG A 145 16.10 1.40 7.06
CA ARG A 145 17.27 2.10 6.50
C ARG A 145 16.97 2.80 5.17
N GLU A 146 16.11 2.20 4.33
CA GLU A 146 15.75 2.74 3.01
C GLU A 146 14.73 3.88 3.12
N LEU A 147 13.83 3.80 4.09
CA LEU A 147 12.76 4.77 4.31
C LEU A 147 13.07 5.60 5.57
N ASP A 148 13.68 6.74 5.38
CA ASP A 148 13.97 7.66 6.47
C ASP A 148 12.72 8.44 6.94
N ALA A 149 12.88 9.34 7.91
CA ALA A 149 11.77 10.12 8.47
C ALA A 149 11.13 11.10 7.45
N SER A 150 11.81 11.41 6.33
CA SER A 150 11.28 12.32 5.30
C SER A 150 10.05 11.74 4.62
N VAL A 151 9.98 10.41 4.49
CA VAL A 151 8.83 9.71 3.88
C VAL A 151 7.55 9.94 4.70
N GLY A 152 7.65 9.93 6.04
CA GLY A 152 6.53 10.27 6.93
C GLY A 152 6.10 11.72 6.76
N ARG A 153 7.06 12.67 6.77
CA ARG A 153 6.77 14.09 6.53
C ARG A 153 6.12 14.30 5.17
N PHE A 154 6.57 13.57 4.15
CA PHE A 154 5.95 13.61 2.83
C PHE A 154 4.50 13.11 2.84
N ALA A 155 4.22 11.99 3.48
CA ALA A 155 2.86 11.49 3.66
C ALA A 155 1.98 12.48 4.44
N ALA A 156 2.54 13.17 5.42
CA ALA A 156 1.84 14.20 6.20
C ALA A 156 1.42 15.42 5.35
N LEU A 157 2.20 15.80 4.32
CA LEU A 157 1.82 16.82 3.35
C LEU A 157 0.51 16.45 2.63
N PHE A 158 0.41 15.23 2.12
CA PHE A 158 -0.81 14.74 1.48
C PHE A 158 -2.00 14.71 2.45
N ALA A 159 -1.76 14.32 3.70
CA ALA A 159 -2.82 14.29 4.72
C ALA A 159 -3.35 15.70 5.05
N ARG A 160 -2.47 16.68 5.24
CA ARG A 160 -2.83 18.08 5.52
C ARG A 160 -3.61 18.73 4.37
N HIS A 161 -3.23 18.46 3.15
CA HIS A 161 -3.83 19.07 1.96
C HIS A 161 -4.94 18.22 1.31
N ARG A 162 -5.39 17.14 1.99
CA ARG A 162 -6.31 16.15 1.43
C ARG A 162 -7.59 16.75 0.81
N GLU A 163 -8.24 17.67 1.53
CA GLU A 163 -9.47 18.29 1.06
C GLU A 163 -9.20 19.20 -0.15
N ARG A 164 -8.11 19.95 -0.12
CA ARG A 164 -7.70 20.82 -1.23
C ARG A 164 -7.34 20.00 -2.47
N ILE A 165 -6.62 18.87 -2.30
CA ILE A 165 -6.32 17.94 -3.40
C ILE A 165 -7.63 17.43 -4.04
N ARG A 166 -8.60 17.05 -3.22
CA ARG A 166 -9.89 16.53 -3.72
C ARG A 166 -10.68 17.59 -4.49
N SER A 167 -10.68 18.83 -4.02
CA SER A 167 -11.39 19.94 -4.66
C SER A 167 -10.72 20.37 -5.97
N GLN A 168 -9.37 20.44 -5.99
CA GLN A 168 -8.60 20.83 -7.19
C GLN A 168 -8.62 19.74 -8.28
N PHE A 169 -8.66 18.47 -7.87
CA PHE A 169 -8.64 17.32 -8.77
C PHE A 169 -9.84 16.40 -8.51
N PRO A 170 -11.06 16.79 -8.89
CA PRO A 170 -12.24 15.94 -8.77
C PRO A 170 -12.11 14.68 -9.63
N ASP A 171 -11.50 14.79 -10.81
CA ASP A 171 -11.20 13.67 -11.68
C ASP A 171 -10.05 12.80 -11.13
N MET A 172 -10.29 11.49 -11.05
CA MET A 172 -9.35 10.54 -10.46
C MET A 172 -8.03 10.44 -11.25
N ASN A 173 -8.10 10.46 -12.58
CA ASN A 173 -6.93 10.30 -13.43
C ASN A 173 -6.03 11.55 -13.37
N ARG A 174 -6.65 12.77 -13.39
CA ARG A 174 -5.91 14.03 -13.17
C ARG A 174 -5.26 14.05 -11.79
N ARG A 175 -6.00 13.66 -10.76
CA ARG A 175 -5.49 13.60 -9.38
C ARG A 175 -4.28 12.69 -9.29
N ARG A 176 -4.37 11.51 -9.88
CA ARG A 176 -3.27 10.54 -9.90
C ARG A 176 -2.04 11.06 -10.61
N ARG A 177 -2.18 11.62 -11.84
CA ARG A 177 -1.05 12.22 -12.56
C ARG A 177 -0.38 13.34 -11.75
N TRP A 178 -1.17 14.09 -10.99
CA TRP A 178 -0.64 15.06 -10.05
C TRP A 178 0.15 14.39 -8.91
N PHE A 179 -0.38 13.30 -8.31
CA PHE A 179 0.36 12.53 -7.30
C PHE A 179 1.69 12.03 -7.84
N ASP A 180 1.71 11.36 -8.98
CA ASP A 180 2.93 10.83 -9.60
C ASP A 180 3.98 11.94 -9.82
N ARG A 181 3.55 13.10 -10.34
CA ARG A 181 4.42 14.26 -10.53
C ARG A 181 5.03 14.78 -9.22
N VAL A 182 4.24 14.84 -8.15
CA VAL A 182 4.72 15.31 -6.84
C VAL A 182 5.64 14.29 -6.20
N ILE A 183 5.33 12.99 -6.34
CA ILE A 183 6.14 11.88 -5.81
C ILE A 183 7.51 11.84 -6.51
N ASP A 184 7.57 12.02 -7.83
CA ASP A 184 8.79 11.99 -8.63
C ASP A 184 9.46 13.36 -8.73
N GLY A 185 8.90 14.39 -8.07
CA GLY A 185 9.34 15.77 -8.16
C GLY A 185 10.39 16.18 -7.13
N ALA A 186 10.50 17.48 -6.91
CA ALA A 186 11.47 18.07 -5.99
C ALA A 186 11.11 17.90 -4.51
N VAL A 187 9.83 17.70 -4.18
CA VAL A 187 9.33 17.68 -2.79
C VAL A 187 10.02 16.62 -1.93
N PRO A 188 10.14 15.34 -2.34
CA PRO A 188 10.86 14.34 -1.54
C PRO A 188 12.31 14.69 -1.29
N LEU A 189 13.02 15.25 -2.28
CA LEU A 189 14.42 15.64 -2.16
C LEU A 189 14.61 16.78 -1.16
N LEU A 190 13.70 17.76 -1.15
CA LEU A 190 13.71 18.87 -0.20
C LEU A 190 13.49 18.37 1.23
N LEU A 191 12.56 17.43 1.44
CA LEU A 191 12.32 16.80 2.73
C LEU A 191 13.52 15.97 3.22
N GLN A 192 14.17 15.23 2.33
CA GLN A 192 15.40 14.49 2.65
C GLN A 192 16.52 15.42 3.08
N ALA A 193 16.63 16.60 2.45
CA ALA A 193 17.58 17.64 2.82
C ALA A 193 17.20 18.40 4.10
N GLY A 194 16.07 18.09 4.75
CA GLY A 194 15.59 18.79 5.94
C GLY A 194 14.99 20.18 5.66
N ASN A 195 14.64 20.48 4.44
CA ASN A 195 14.12 21.76 3.97
C ASN A 195 12.58 21.75 3.95
N ASP A 196 11.96 21.59 5.12
CA ASP A 196 10.51 21.36 5.25
C ASP A 196 9.68 22.54 4.70
N ASP A 197 10.12 23.78 4.93
CA ASP A 197 9.43 24.98 4.43
C ASP A 197 9.45 25.05 2.89
N ALA A 198 10.59 24.76 2.29
CA ALA A 198 10.72 24.73 0.82
C ALA A 198 9.92 23.59 0.21
N ALA A 199 9.85 22.44 0.89
CA ALA A 199 9.02 21.30 0.47
C ALA A 199 7.52 21.64 0.52
N GLU A 200 7.05 22.29 1.59
CA GLU A 200 5.68 22.79 1.72
C GLU A 200 5.33 23.78 0.61
N ALA A 201 6.24 24.74 0.35
CA ALA A 201 6.05 25.72 -0.71
C ALA A 201 6.00 25.05 -2.10
N ALA A 202 6.90 24.11 -2.39
CA ALA A 202 6.91 23.37 -3.65
C ALA A 202 5.64 22.51 -3.82
N PHE A 203 5.18 21.85 -2.74
CA PHE A 203 3.95 21.07 -2.74
C PHE A 203 2.72 21.96 -3.01
N THR A 204 2.64 23.10 -2.34
CA THR A 204 1.57 24.07 -2.51
C THR A 204 1.57 24.66 -3.92
N ALA A 205 2.75 25.02 -4.46
CA ALA A 205 2.89 25.49 -5.83
C ALA A 205 2.42 24.43 -6.85
N ALA A 206 2.71 23.14 -6.60
CA ALA A 206 2.21 22.06 -7.43
C ALA A 206 0.67 21.91 -7.38
N LEU A 207 0.04 22.24 -6.24
CA LEU A 207 -1.42 22.31 -6.12
C LEU A 207 -1.99 23.52 -6.85
N ASP A 208 -1.38 24.71 -6.71
CA ASP A 208 -1.85 25.94 -7.33
C ASP A 208 -1.75 25.89 -8.86
N ASN A 209 -0.73 25.19 -9.36
CA ASN A 209 -0.51 24.97 -10.78
C ASN A 209 -1.22 23.71 -11.31
N ALA A 210 -2.37 23.37 -10.76
CA ALA A 210 -3.17 22.20 -11.15
C ALA A 210 -3.48 22.15 -12.65
N ASP A 211 -3.66 23.30 -13.29
CA ASP A 211 -3.97 23.41 -14.72
C ASP A 211 -2.76 23.12 -15.63
N THR A 212 -1.53 23.10 -15.09
CA THR A 212 -0.33 22.68 -15.81
C THR A 212 -0.19 21.15 -15.93
N VAL A 213 -1.03 20.39 -15.25
CA VAL A 213 -1.14 18.94 -15.48
C VAL A 213 -1.72 18.76 -16.88
N PRO A 214 -0.99 18.17 -17.85
CA PRO A 214 -1.50 18.04 -19.21
C PRO A 214 -2.86 17.38 -19.20
N ALA A 215 -3.86 18.05 -19.75
CA ALA A 215 -5.20 17.48 -19.94
C ALA A 215 -5.19 16.37 -21.01
N ARG A 216 -4.12 16.32 -21.81
CA ARG A 216 -3.94 15.37 -22.90
C ARG A 216 -3.30 14.08 -22.38
N GLY A 217 -3.85 12.96 -22.81
CA GLY A 217 -3.31 11.63 -22.55
C GLY A 217 -2.10 11.34 -23.45
N SER A 218 -1.64 10.12 -23.37
CA SER A 218 -0.59 9.59 -24.23
C SER A 218 -0.89 8.12 -24.56
N VAL A 219 -0.23 7.62 -25.61
CA VAL A 219 -0.30 6.22 -26.01
C VAL A 219 1.09 5.61 -25.93
N GLN A 220 1.20 4.42 -25.38
CA GLN A 220 2.40 3.60 -25.47
C GLN A 220 2.03 2.27 -26.14
N LEU A 221 2.72 1.99 -27.26
CA LEU A 221 2.59 0.72 -27.99
C LEU A 221 3.67 -0.21 -27.44
N VAL A 222 3.25 -1.29 -26.77
CA VAL A 222 4.17 -2.11 -25.97
C VAL A 222 4.18 -3.57 -26.43
N GLY A 223 5.37 -4.07 -26.75
CA GLY A 223 5.66 -5.48 -26.89
C GLY A 223 6.01 -6.11 -25.55
N ILE A 224 5.34 -7.22 -25.20
CA ILE A 224 5.56 -7.90 -23.91
C ILE A 224 6.55 -9.06 -23.99
N GLY A 225 7.13 -9.30 -25.15
CA GLY A 225 7.97 -10.48 -25.36
C GLY A 225 7.16 -11.77 -25.54
N PRO A 226 7.78 -12.94 -25.31
CA PRO A 226 7.14 -14.24 -25.55
C PRO A 226 6.06 -14.61 -24.51
N GLY A 227 5.75 -13.73 -23.58
CA GLY A 227 4.74 -13.96 -22.54
C GLY A 227 5.28 -14.45 -21.19
N ASP A 228 6.59 -14.61 -21.06
CA ASP A 228 7.23 -14.87 -19.77
C ASP A 228 7.42 -13.55 -19.00
N PRO A 229 6.87 -13.43 -17.78
CA PRO A 229 7.05 -12.25 -16.93
C PRO A 229 8.52 -11.90 -16.69
N GLY A 230 9.42 -12.88 -16.60
CA GLY A 230 10.86 -12.70 -16.41
C GLY A 230 11.58 -12.10 -17.62
N LEU A 231 10.96 -12.12 -18.81
CA LEU A 231 11.49 -11.56 -20.05
C LEU A 231 10.86 -10.21 -20.41
N LEU A 232 9.99 -9.68 -19.55
CA LEU A 232 9.42 -8.35 -19.73
C LEU A 232 10.50 -7.27 -19.57
N THR A 233 10.58 -6.35 -20.54
CA THR A 233 11.55 -5.25 -20.42
C THR A 233 11.15 -4.30 -19.28
N LEU A 234 12.13 -3.69 -18.60
CA LEU A 234 11.86 -2.69 -17.56
C LEU A 234 11.03 -1.51 -18.08
N LYS A 235 11.20 -1.15 -19.37
CA LYS A 235 10.42 -0.08 -20.00
C LYS A 235 8.96 -0.49 -20.17
N ALA A 236 8.68 -1.73 -20.59
CA ALA A 236 7.33 -2.28 -20.67
C ALA A 236 6.67 -2.38 -19.29
N LEU A 237 7.39 -2.86 -18.29
CA LEU A 237 6.88 -2.93 -16.91
C LEU A 237 6.52 -1.54 -16.36
N ARG A 238 7.35 -0.52 -16.59
CA ARG A 238 7.06 0.85 -16.20
C ARG A 238 5.84 1.39 -16.91
N ALA A 239 5.72 1.17 -18.23
CA ALA A 239 4.56 1.57 -19.02
C ALA A 239 3.27 0.97 -18.44
N MET A 240 3.25 -0.35 -18.19
CA MET A 240 2.09 -1.05 -17.62
C MET A 240 1.69 -0.53 -16.23
N ASN A 241 2.66 -0.10 -15.42
CA ASN A 241 2.40 0.46 -14.10
C ASN A 241 1.95 1.94 -14.12
N LEU A 242 2.20 2.66 -15.20
CA LEU A 242 1.75 4.04 -15.39
C LEU A 242 0.40 4.13 -16.14
N ALA A 243 -0.07 3.04 -16.73
CA ALA A 243 -1.28 3.02 -17.54
C ALA A 243 -2.55 3.36 -16.74
N ASP A 244 -3.41 4.21 -17.29
CA ASP A 244 -4.80 4.39 -16.86
C ASP A 244 -5.68 3.29 -17.50
N VAL A 245 -5.37 2.95 -18.76
CA VAL A 245 -6.05 1.89 -19.52
C VAL A 245 -5.02 0.99 -20.18
N LEU A 246 -5.15 -0.30 -19.94
CA LEU A 246 -4.45 -1.35 -20.69
C LEU A 246 -5.38 -1.88 -21.78
N LEU A 247 -4.99 -1.73 -23.04
CA LEU A 247 -5.61 -2.41 -24.15
C LEU A 247 -4.85 -3.72 -24.38
N VAL A 248 -5.52 -4.84 -24.15
CA VAL A 248 -4.90 -6.16 -24.05
C VAL A 248 -5.14 -6.93 -25.34
N GLY A 249 -4.07 -7.31 -26.04
CA GLY A 249 -4.12 -8.23 -27.17
C GLY A 249 -4.59 -9.64 -26.77
N GLU A 250 -4.99 -10.46 -27.74
CA GLU A 250 -5.59 -11.79 -27.48
C GLU A 250 -4.64 -12.77 -26.77
N ASP A 251 -3.34 -12.70 -27.06
CA ASP A 251 -2.34 -13.68 -26.62
C ASP A 251 -1.50 -13.18 -25.41
N ILE A 252 -2.08 -12.31 -24.58
CA ILE A 252 -1.36 -11.79 -23.41
C ILE A 252 -1.65 -12.68 -22.17
N PRO A 253 -0.64 -13.38 -21.61
CA PRO A 253 -0.84 -14.22 -20.43
C PRO A 253 -1.24 -13.44 -19.19
N ASP A 254 -2.11 -14.02 -18.34
CA ASP A 254 -2.52 -13.44 -17.08
C ASP A 254 -1.33 -13.14 -16.16
N ALA A 255 -0.30 -14.00 -16.14
CA ALA A 255 0.91 -13.79 -15.35
C ALA A 255 1.65 -12.48 -15.69
N VAL A 256 1.60 -12.01 -16.95
CA VAL A 256 2.13 -10.70 -17.36
C VAL A 256 1.20 -9.59 -16.88
N LEU A 257 -0.12 -9.78 -17.02
CA LEU A 257 -1.11 -8.79 -16.60
C LEU A 257 -1.13 -8.58 -15.08
N GLU A 258 -0.74 -9.58 -14.28
CA GLU A 258 -0.60 -9.46 -12.82
C GLU A 258 0.54 -8.53 -12.40
N LEU A 259 1.52 -8.28 -13.26
CA LEU A 259 2.60 -7.31 -13.02
C LEU A 259 2.17 -5.86 -13.24
N ALA A 260 1.07 -5.65 -13.95
CA ALA A 260 0.49 -4.32 -14.10
C ALA A 260 -0.22 -3.89 -12.82
N ARG A 261 -0.35 -2.58 -12.67
CA ARG A 261 -1.11 -2.05 -11.52
C ARG A 261 -2.56 -2.55 -11.53
N ARG A 262 -3.04 -2.85 -10.32
CA ARG A 262 -4.35 -3.51 -10.12
C ARG A 262 -5.55 -2.65 -10.48
N ASP A 263 -5.43 -1.34 -10.42
CA ASP A 263 -6.51 -0.38 -10.65
C ASP A 263 -6.54 0.19 -12.08
N ALA A 264 -5.61 -0.21 -12.97
CA ALA A 264 -5.70 0.10 -14.38
C ALA A 264 -6.93 -0.58 -15.01
N SER A 265 -7.72 0.18 -15.77
CA SER A 265 -8.83 -0.40 -16.54
C SER A 265 -8.28 -1.31 -17.63
N ARG A 266 -8.82 -2.52 -17.76
CA ARG A 266 -8.42 -3.48 -18.80
C ARG A 266 -9.53 -3.59 -19.84
N ARG A 267 -9.17 -3.44 -21.11
CA ARG A 267 -10.08 -3.58 -22.26
C ARG A 267 -9.40 -4.42 -23.36
N ALA A 268 -10.18 -5.13 -24.14
CA ALA A 268 -9.65 -5.85 -25.31
C ALA A 268 -9.10 -4.86 -26.36
N LEU A 269 -7.93 -5.18 -26.92
CA LEU A 269 -7.36 -4.46 -28.04
C LEU A 269 -8.09 -4.88 -29.32
N PRO A 270 -8.74 -3.96 -30.08
CA PRO A 270 -9.40 -4.31 -31.32
C PRO A 270 -8.42 -4.86 -32.35
N GLN A 271 -8.85 -5.88 -33.09
CA GLN A 271 -8.05 -6.51 -34.16
C GLN A 271 -7.99 -5.63 -35.43
N ALA A 272 -9.12 -4.99 -35.79
CA ALA A 272 -9.18 -4.15 -36.97
C ALA A 272 -8.36 -2.86 -36.75
N PRO A 273 -7.39 -2.54 -37.63
CA PRO A 273 -6.50 -1.40 -37.47
C PRO A 273 -7.23 -0.06 -37.30
N ASP A 274 -8.30 0.16 -38.04
CA ASP A 274 -9.07 1.42 -37.97
C ASP A 274 -9.78 1.56 -36.64
N THR A 275 -10.39 0.48 -36.14
CA THR A 275 -11.07 0.49 -34.82
C THR A 275 -10.06 0.68 -33.69
N GLN A 276 -8.89 0.06 -33.82
CA GLN A 276 -7.80 0.23 -32.87
C GLN A 276 -7.34 1.68 -32.81
N ARG A 277 -7.07 2.31 -33.97
CA ARG A 277 -6.65 3.72 -34.06
C ARG A 277 -7.70 4.66 -33.47
N ALA A 278 -8.98 4.44 -33.80
CA ALA A 278 -10.08 5.24 -33.27
C ALA A 278 -10.17 5.15 -31.73
N LEU A 279 -10.06 3.94 -31.16
CA LEU A 279 -10.12 3.74 -29.71
C LEU A 279 -8.90 4.36 -29.00
N LEU A 280 -7.69 4.23 -29.55
CA LEU A 280 -6.48 4.87 -29.00
C LEU A 280 -6.62 6.40 -29.00
N LEU A 281 -7.11 6.98 -30.08
CA LEU A 281 -7.33 8.41 -30.20
C LEU A 281 -8.41 8.91 -29.22
N GLU A 282 -9.55 8.21 -29.11
CA GLU A 282 -10.62 8.51 -28.17
C GLU A 282 -10.10 8.57 -26.75
N LEU A 283 -9.50 7.47 -26.27
CA LEU A 283 -9.05 7.35 -24.89
C LEU A 283 -7.93 8.37 -24.55
N ALA A 284 -6.99 8.58 -25.48
CA ALA A 284 -5.94 9.56 -25.26
C ALA A 284 -6.45 11.01 -25.32
N SER A 285 -7.48 11.30 -26.14
CA SER A 285 -8.15 12.61 -26.16
C SER A 285 -8.87 12.89 -24.85
N ASP A 286 -9.41 11.87 -24.20
CA ASP A 286 -10.00 11.94 -22.84
C ASP A 286 -8.95 12.13 -21.74
N GLY A 287 -7.68 12.30 -22.13
CA GLY A 287 -6.59 12.57 -21.20
C GLY A 287 -6.02 11.32 -20.51
N LEU A 288 -6.32 10.10 -21.01
CA LEU A 288 -5.85 8.85 -20.41
C LEU A 288 -4.46 8.45 -20.94
N HIS A 289 -3.63 7.89 -20.06
CA HIS A 289 -2.42 7.16 -20.47
C HIS A 289 -2.81 5.74 -20.89
N VAL A 290 -2.79 5.51 -22.20
CA VAL A 290 -3.20 4.25 -22.81
C VAL A 290 -1.98 3.41 -23.14
N VAL A 291 -1.95 2.17 -22.67
CA VAL A 291 -0.91 1.20 -23.02
C VAL A 291 -1.55 0.07 -23.81
N ALA A 292 -1.13 -0.08 -25.07
CA ALA A 292 -1.62 -1.13 -25.94
C ALA A 292 -0.60 -2.26 -26.02
N LEU A 293 -0.97 -3.41 -25.46
CA LEU A 293 -0.11 -4.59 -25.30
C LEU A 293 -0.26 -5.55 -26.46
N ARG A 294 0.86 -6.01 -27.03
CA ARG A 294 0.94 -7.12 -27.99
C ARG A 294 2.04 -8.09 -27.60
N SER A 295 1.90 -9.34 -28.00
CA SER A 295 2.93 -10.37 -27.80
C SER A 295 4.17 -10.12 -28.67
N GLY A 296 5.27 -10.76 -28.34
CA GLY A 296 6.54 -10.67 -29.07
C GLY A 296 7.15 -9.26 -29.03
N ALA A 297 7.70 -8.82 -30.15
CA ALA A 297 8.24 -7.48 -30.31
C ALA A 297 7.18 -6.37 -30.19
N GLY A 298 5.89 -6.72 -30.37
CA GLY A 298 4.77 -5.80 -30.26
C GLY A 298 4.27 -5.31 -31.61
N TYR A 299 4.52 -4.06 -31.91
CA TYR A 299 4.10 -3.40 -33.14
C TYR A 299 5.25 -3.36 -34.15
N ASP A 300 4.98 -3.67 -35.40
CA ASP A 300 5.92 -3.38 -36.50
C ASP A 300 5.98 -1.88 -36.78
N ASP A 301 7.06 -1.45 -37.43
CA ASP A 301 7.32 -0.03 -37.67
C ASP A 301 6.16 0.62 -38.46
N THR A 302 5.60 -0.05 -39.45
CA THR A 302 4.51 0.47 -40.28
C THR A 302 3.23 0.71 -39.47
N ALA A 303 2.86 -0.24 -38.62
CA ALA A 303 1.70 -0.09 -37.74
C ALA A 303 1.91 0.98 -36.68
N ALA A 304 3.11 1.05 -36.12
CA ALA A 304 3.48 2.07 -35.13
C ALA A 304 3.45 3.48 -35.73
N GLU A 305 4.08 3.69 -36.89
CA GLU A 305 4.11 4.97 -37.63
C GLU A 305 2.70 5.45 -38.00
N ALA A 306 1.81 4.53 -38.45
CA ALA A 306 0.44 4.86 -38.78
C ALA A 306 -0.38 5.33 -37.56
N ILE A 307 -0.16 4.74 -36.39
CA ILE A 307 -0.80 5.15 -35.13
C ILE A 307 -0.21 6.47 -34.67
N GLU A 308 1.11 6.59 -34.67
CA GLU A 308 1.82 7.79 -34.26
C GLU A 308 1.40 9.02 -35.05
N ALA A 309 1.34 8.91 -36.39
CA ALA A 309 0.93 10.00 -37.27
C ALA A 309 -0.48 10.54 -36.92
N ILE A 310 -1.42 9.65 -36.63
CA ILE A 310 -2.78 10.04 -36.26
C ILE A 310 -2.79 10.77 -34.89
N LEU A 311 -2.06 10.23 -33.91
CA LEU A 311 -2.02 10.80 -32.57
C LEU A 311 -1.30 12.15 -32.56
N GLN A 312 -0.20 12.27 -33.27
CA GLN A 312 0.55 13.53 -33.43
C GLN A 312 -0.28 14.62 -34.14
N ALA A 313 -1.07 14.27 -35.15
CA ALA A 313 -2.00 15.20 -35.81
C ALA A 313 -3.02 15.83 -34.83
N HIS A 314 -3.32 15.12 -33.72
CA HIS A 314 -4.19 15.59 -32.65
C HIS A 314 -3.39 16.14 -31.43
N GLY A 315 -2.08 16.28 -31.55
CA GLY A 315 -1.19 16.79 -30.49
C GLY A 315 -1.07 15.85 -29.29
N LEU A 316 -1.19 14.54 -29.51
CA LEU A 316 -1.06 13.48 -28.52
C LEU A 316 0.31 12.80 -28.67
N ALA A 317 0.96 12.48 -27.54
CA ALA A 317 2.23 11.75 -27.56
C ALA A 317 1.99 10.25 -27.78
N CYS A 318 2.87 9.64 -28.60
CA CYS A 318 2.92 8.21 -28.82
C CYS A 318 4.36 7.72 -28.68
N ASP A 319 4.58 6.67 -27.90
CA ASP A 319 5.87 6.01 -27.74
C ASP A 319 5.77 4.53 -28.09
N LEU A 320 6.82 4.02 -28.74
CA LEU A 320 6.99 2.60 -29.01
C LEU A 320 7.94 1.96 -27.98
N VAL A 321 7.50 0.89 -27.35
CA VAL A 321 8.28 0.09 -26.42
C VAL A 321 8.38 -1.32 -26.99
N GLN A 322 9.48 -1.63 -27.63
CA GLN A 322 9.72 -2.94 -28.19
C GLN A 322 9.93 -4.00 -27.11
N GLY A 323 9.31 -5.17 -27.29
CA GLY A 323 9.54 -6.39 -26.53
C GLY A 323 10.59 -7.28 -27.17
N ILE A 324 10.92 -8.38 -26.50
CA ILE A 324 11.79 -9.43 -27.06
C ILE A 324 11.01 -10.18 -28.12
N PRO A 325 11.56 -10.40 -29.34
CA PRO A 325 10.87 -11.20 -30.37
C PRO A 325 10.53 -12.61 -29.87
N ALA A 326 9.35 -13.10 -30.21
CA ALA A 326 8.88 -14.43 -29.77
C ALA A 326 9.74 -15.63 -30.26
N ASN A 327 10.58 -15.42 -31.28
CA ASN A 327 11.42 -16.48 -31.89
C ASN A 327 12.79 -16.66 -31.21
N THR A 328 13.06 -15.97 -30.11
CA THR A 328 14.29 -16.23 -29.33
C THR A 328 14.04 -17.48 -28.49
N GLN A 329 14.26 -18.67 -29.06
CA GLN A 329 14.37 -19.91 -28.28
C GLN A 329 15.54 -19.74 -27.32
N THR A 330 15.23 -19.59 -26.04
CA THR A 330 16.23 -19.71 -24.96
C THR A 330 16.64 -21.17 -24.93
N THR A 331 17.73 -21.52 -25.61
CA THR A 331 18.44 -22.79 -25.36
C THR A 331 18.99 -22.69 -23.94
N ALA A 332 18.36 -23.46 -23.05
CA ALA A 332 18.83 -23.69 -21.69
C ALA A 332 20.14 -24.50 -21.69
#